data_b5e331c0dd56900026a95712f8dab31a
#
_entry.id   b5e331c0dd56900026a95712f8dab31a
#
_cell.length_a   1.000
_cell.length_b   1.000
_cell.length_c   1.000
_cell.angle_alpha   90.00
_cell.angle_beta   90.00
_cell.angle_gamma   90.00
#
_symmetry.space_group_name_H-M   'P 1'
#
loop_
_entity.id
_entity.type
_entity.pdbx_description
1 polymer ?
#
loop_
_entity_poly.entity_id
_entity_poly.type
_entity_poly.pdbx_seq_one_letter_code
_entity_poly.pdbx_strand_id
1 'polypeptide(L)'
;MTDVLVLGGTGWLSGRIAERWADAGAVVTCLARGGRDAPYGTALVVGDRNREDAYDEVARREWDEIVDVSSNPDHVAGAVTALGERTRHWTYISTVSVYAADDAPGADESAGLLTLAGPGEDEGYGRAKVRAEASVRAGLAFRAAIVRPGLIVGPGDPTDRFGYWVGRFALAATDDVLVPETVDRGAQVIDVDDLAVFVQAVGREKWTGVVNAVGDPVGLDRLFAEARAIAGHSGALVAADDDWLEEHDVAYWMGTRSLPLWLPGGMPGFWTRSNVLYRLLGGHLRPLRETLERTLGDERARGLDRERLAGLTRPDELALLGEAQR
;
A
#
# COMPACT_ATOMS: atom_id res chain seq x y z
N MET A 1 -0.61 -30.90 -2.43
CA MET A 1 -1.06 -29.78 -1.57
C MET A 1 -0.01 -28.71 -1.78
N THR A 2 -0.39 -27.46 -1.91
CA THR A 2 0.55 -26.36 -2.18
C THR A 2 1.11 -25.86 -0.87
N ASP A 3 2.45 -25.82 -0.74
CA ASP A 3 3.16 -25.33 0.44
C ASP A 3 3.58 -23.87 0.19
N VAL A 4 3.08 -22.93 1.04
CA VAL A 4 3.31 -21.50 0.88
C VAL A 4 3.98 -20.92 2.12
N LEU A 5 5.02 -20.12 1.91
CA LEU A 5 5.68 -19.34 2.95
C LEU A 5 5.37 -17.85 2.75
N VAL A 6 4.87 -17.18 3.79
CA VAL A 6 4.64 -15.73 3.77
C VAL A 6 5.59 -15.05 4.75
N LEU A 7 6.56 -14.31 4.21
CA LEU A 7 7.56 -13.58 4.99
C LEU A 7 6.96 -12.26 5.50
N GLY A 8 6.88 -12.13 6.83
CA GLY A 8 6.17 -11.05 7.49
C GLY A 8 4.65 -11.29 7.56
N GLY A 9 4.20 -12.55 7.54
CA GLY A 9 2.81 -12.97 7.33
C GLY A 9 1.79 -12.51 8.38
N THR A 10 2.18 -11.84 9.45
CA THR A 10 1.29 -11.26 10.48
C THR A 10 1.00 -9.75 10.25
N GLY A 11 1.46 -9.18 9.14
CA GLY A 11 1.16 -7.80 8.74
C GLY A 11 -0.23 -7.65 8.12
N TRP A 12 -0.66 -6.42 7.88
CA TRP A 12 -1.99 -6.14 7.32
C TRP A 12 -2.20 -6.77 5.93
N LEU A 13 -1.38 -6.42 4.93
CA LEU A 13 -1.48 -7.01 3.58
C LEU A 13 -1.07 -8.48 3.60
N SER A 14 0.06 -8.81 4.23
CA SER A 14 0.58 -10.17 4.24
C SER A 14 -0.33 -11.17 4.94
N GLY A 15 -1.03 -10.73 6.00
CA GLY A 15 -2.06 -11.52 6.65
C GLY A 15 -3.22 -11.86 5.71
N ARG A 16 -3.72 -10.85 4.96
CA ARG A 16 -4.75 -11.08 3.93
C ARG A 16 -4.29 -12.06 2.85
N ILE A 17 -3.04 -11.94 2.40
CA ILE A 17 -2.47 -12.87 1.42
C ILE A 17 -2.39 -14.30 2.01
N ALA A 18 -1.93 -14.43 3.24
CA ALA A 18 -1.83 -15.72 3.93
C ALA A 18 -3.20 -16.40 4.09
N GLU A 19 -4.22 -15.65 4.54
CA GLU A 19 -5.61 -16.12 4.62
C GLU A 19 -6.15 -16.59 3.27
N ARG A 20 -5.91 -15.81 2.19
CA ARG A 20 -6.35 -16.19 0.84
C ARG A 20 -5.74 -17.51 0.36
N TRP A 21 -4.46 -17.74 0.63
CA TRP A 21 -3.83 -19.01 0.31
C TRP A 21 -4.40 -20.15 1.15
N ALA A 22 -4.64 -19.94 2.45
CA ALA A 22 -5.24 -20.95 3.33
C ALA A 22 -6.67 -21.29 2.90
N ASP A 23 -7.50 -20.31 2.58
CA ASP A 23 -8.86 -20.46 2.07
C ASP A 23 -8.91 -21.26 0.76
N ALA A 24 -7.86 -21.13 -0.05
CA ALA A 24 -7.69 -21.91 -1.30
C ALA A 24 -7.15 -23.32 -1.07
N GLY A 25 -6.99 -23.76 0.19
CA GLY A 25 -6.56 -25.10 0.56
C GLY A 25 -5.03 -25.33 0.55
N ALA A 26 -4.22 -24.27 0.55
CA ALA A 26 -2.78 -24.37 0.71
C ALA A 26 -2.39 -24.62 2.18
N VAL A 27 -1.23 -25.23 2.40
CA VAL A 27 -0.55 -25.27 3.71
C VAL A 27 0.29 -24.01 3.82
N VAL A 28 -0.14 -23.07 4.66
CA VAL A 28 0.50 -21.77 4.78
C VAL A 28 1.31 -21.67 6.07
N THR A 29 2.57 -21.27 5.94
CA THR A 29 3.43 -20.91 7.05
C THR A 29 3.77 -19.43 6.98
N CYS A 30 3.58 -18.70 8.08
CA CYS A 30 3.98 -17.31 8.23
C CYS A 30 5.28 -17.24 9.01
N LEU A 31 6.32 -16.59 8.48
CA LEU A 31 7.52 -16.23 9.24
C LEU A 31 7.34 -14.79 9.75
N ALA A 32 7.33 -14.58 11.06
CA ALA A 32 7.22 -13.27 11.68
C ALA A 32 7.92 -13.21 13.04
N ARG A 33 8.14 -12.00 13.57
CA ARG A 33 8.84 -11.80 14.87
C ARG A 33 8.06 -12.27 16.09
N GLY A 34 6.80 -12.69 15.94
CA GLY A 34 5.89 -12.92 17.06
C GLY A 34 5.21 -11.63 17.54
N GLY A 35 4.45 -11.72 18.63
CA GLY A 35 3.70 -10.57 19.18
C GLY A 35 2.37 -10.27 18.51
N ARG A 36 2.04 -10.96 17.43
CA ARG A 36 0.73 -11.02 16.79
C ARG A 36 0.41 -12.46 16.44
N ASP A 37 -0.86 -12.82 16.55
CA ASP A 37 -1.33 -14.15 16.17
C ASP A 37 -1.13 -14.39 14.67
N ALA A 38 -0.96 -15.65 14.30
CA ALA A 38 -1.00 -16.06 12.91
C ALA A 38 -2.40 -15.82 12.32
N PRO A 39 -2.50 -15.44 11.04
CA PRO A 39 -3.79 -15.39 10.35
C PRO A 39 -4.52 -16.74 10.42
N TYR A 40 -5.85 -16.69 10.36
CA TYR A 40 -6.66 -17.90 10.47
C TYR A 40 -6.27 -18.96 9.43
N GLY A 41 -6.16 -20.20 9.85
CA GLY A 41 -5.82 -21.32 8.96
C GLY A 41 -4.34 -21.42 8.61
N THR A 42 -3.45 -20.64 9.25
CA THR A 42 -2.00 -20.64 8.96
C THR A 42 -1.17 -21.07 10.18
N ALA A 43 0.06 -21.50 9.94
CA ALA A 43 1.05 -21.78 10.99
C ALA A 43 2.00 -20.58 11.16
N LEU A 44 2.50 -20.34 12.38
CA LEU A 44 3.50 -19.32 12.68
C LEU A 44 4.85 -19.98 12.98
N VAL A 45 5.88 -19.54 12.27
CA VAL A 45 7.28 -19.71 12.65
C VAL A 45 7.80 -18.37 13.16
N VAL A 46 8.34 -18.35 14.37
CA VAL A 46 8.88 -17.13 14.97
C VAL A 46 10.34 -16.96 14.55
N GLY A 47 10.62 -15.83 13.88
CA GLY A 47 11.97 -15.50 13.44
C GLY A 47 12.12 -13.99 13.21
N ASP A 48 13.23 -13.43 13.71
CA ASP A 48 13.57 -12.02 13.48
C ASP A 48 14.56 -11.93 12.32
N ARG A 49 14.12 -11.37 11.20
CA ARG A 49 14.91 -11.22 9.96
C ARG A 49 16.15 -10.31 10.11
N ASN A 50 16.35 -9.68 11.25
CA ASN A 50 17.60 -9.01 11.61
C ASN A 50 18.68 -9.98 12.15
N ARG A 51 18.34 -11.24 12.39
CA ARG A 51 19.23 -12.25 12.93
C ARG A 51 19.67 -13.22 11.83
N GLU A 52 20.88 -13.73 11.96
CA GLU A 52 21.46 -14.71 11.01
C GLU A 52 20.66 -16.02 10.95
N ASP A 53 20.08 -16.45 12.08
CA ASP A 53 19.34 -17.70 12.23
C ASP A 53 17.84 -17.59 11.83
N ALA A 54 17.41 -16.43 11.32
CA ALA A 54 16.01 -16.13 11.06
C ALA A 54 15.28 -17.11 10.13
N TYR A 55 16.02 -17.73 9.22
CA TYR A 55 15.45 -18.61 8.19
C TYR A 55 15.72 -20.10 8.42
N ASP A 56 16.49 -20.49 9.47
CA ASP A 56 16.95 -21.87 9.69
C ASP A 56 15.82 -22.89 9.71
N GLU A 57 14.71 -22.57 10.33
CA GLU A 57 13.56 -23.48 10.43
C GLU A 57 12.88 -23.65 9.07
N VAL A 58 12.58 -22.54 8.38
CA VAL A 58 11.87 -22.56 7.10
C VAL A 58 12.74 -23.02 5.92
N ALA A 59 14.08 -22.91 6.04
CA ALA A 59 15.03 -23.41 5.04
C ALA A 59 15.16 -24.94 5.02
N ARG A 60 14.57 -25.65 6.00
CA ARG A 60 14.54 -27.12 6.03
C ARG A 60 13.49 -27.74 5.13
N ARG A 61 12.63 -26.91 4.52
CA ARG A 61 11.53 -27.33 3.67
C ARG A 61 11.68 -26.74 2.27
N GLU A 62 11.02 -27.38 1.30
CA GLU A 62 10.81 -26.83 -0.03
C GLU A 62 9.45 -26.12 -0.06
N TRP A 63 9.35 -25.07 -0.86
CA TRP A 63 8.16 -24.25 -0.99
C TRP A 63 7.67 -24.20 -2.43
N ASP A 64 6.37 -24.30 -2.63
CA ASP A 64 5.78 -24.06 -3.95
C ASP A 64 5.73 -22.58 -4.28
N GLU A 65 5.53 -21.76 -3.24
CA GLU A 65 5.45 -20.30 -3.32
C GLU A 65 6.06 -19.65 -2.07
N ILE A 66 6.83 -18.59 -2.27
CA ILE A 66 7.22 -17.66 -1.20
C ILE A 66 6.70 -16.27 -1.55
N VAL A 67 5.99 -15.64 -0.60
CA VAL A 67 5.55 -14.24 -0.72
C VAL A 67 6.36 -13.38 0.26
N ASP A 68 7.05 -12.36 -0.24
CA ASP A 68 7.82 -11.40 0.58
C ASP A 68 7.26 -9.99 0.44
N VAL A 69 6.84 -9.40 1.55
CA VAL A 69 6.26 -8.04 1.62
C VAL A 69 7.22 -7.01 2.26
N SER A 70 8.47 -7.41 2.54
CA SER A 70 9.38 -6.54 3.27
C SER A 70 9.73 -5.25 2.53
N SER A 71 9.80 -4.15 3.28
CA SER A 71 10.35 -2.89 2.79
C SER A 71 11.84 -2.73 3.10
N ASN A 72 12.40 -3.61 3.95
CA ASN A 72 13.82 -3.63 4.24
C ASN A 72 14.56 -4.48 3.20
N PRO A 73 15.44 -3.89 2.36
CA PRO A 73 16.13 -4.60 1.29
C PRO A 73 17.12 -5.66 1.80
N ASP A 74 17.68 -5.50 2.99
CA ASP A 74 18.58 -6.49 3.59
C ASP A 74 17.80 -7.75 4.02
N HIS A 75 16.58 -7.59 4.50
CA HIS A 75 15.69 -8.73 4.75
C HIS A 75 15.38 -9.49 3.46
N VAL A 76 15.13 -8.76 2.35
CA VAL A 76 14.85 -9.40 1.06
C VAL A 76 16.07 -10.14 0.55
N ALA A 77 17.25 -9.51 0.57
CA ALA A 77 18.51 -10.13 0.14
C ALA A 77 18.85 -11.38 0.97
N GLY A 78 18.71 -11.29 2.31
CA GLY A 78 18.93 -12.42 3.22
C GLY A 78 17.96 -13.58 2.96
N ALA A 79 16.67 -13.28 2.75
CA ALA A 79 15.67 -14.29 2.41
C ALA A 79 15.94 -14.97 1.07
N VAL A 80 16.27 -14.19 0.03
CA VAL A 80 16.63 -14.74 -1.29
C VAL A 80 17.85 -15.64 -1.19
N THR A 81 18.87 -15.26 -0.42
CA THR A 81 20.07 -16.08 -0.20
C THR A 81 19.74 -17.41 0.52
N ALA A 82 18.90 -17.34 1.57
CA ALA A 82 18.58 -18.51 2.39
C ALA A 82 17.57 -19.47 1.72
N LEU A 83 16.62 -18.92 0.95
CA LEU A 83 15.42 -19.65 0.51
C LEU A 83 15.27 -19.72 -1.02
N GLY A 84 16.08 -18.99 -1.79
CA GLY A 84 15.92 -18.91 -3.24
C GLY A 84 15.99 -20.26 -3.95
N GLU A 85 16.88 -21.18 -3.49
CA GLU A 85 16.97 -22.54 -4.01
C GLU A 85 15.94 -23.51 -3.42
N ARG A 86 15.12 -23.05 -2.44
CA ARG A 86 14.10 -23.82 -1.75
C ARG A 86 12.69 -23.52 -2.23
N THR A 87 12.54 -22.71 -3.26
CA THR A 87 11.22 -22.36 -3.78
C THR A 87 11.12 -22.55 -5.28
N ARG A 88 9.91 -22.91 -5.72
CA ARG A 88 9.57 -23.02 -7.15
C ARG A 88 9.20 -21.66 -7.74
N HIS A 89 8.58 -20.80 -6.93
CA HIS A 89 8.17 -19.47 -7.35
C HIS A 89 8.24 -18.49 -6.18
N TRP A 90 8.40 -17.19 -6.49
CA TRP A 90 8.51 -16.12 -5.51
C TRP A 90 7.70 -14.90 -5.95
N THR A 91 6.83 -14.41 -5.11
CA THR A 91 6.15 -13.12 -5.32
C THR A 91 6.70 -12.07 -4.36
N TYR A 92 7.33 -11.05 -4.90
CA TYR A 92 7.81 -9.89 -4.14
C TYR A 92 6.85 -8.72 -4.26
N ILE A 93 6.42 -8.16 -3.14
CA ILE A 93 5.60 -6.95 -3.10
C ILE A 93 6.50 -5.71 -3.04
N SER A 94 6.64 -5.06 -4.18
CA SER A 94 7.37 -3.80 -4.36
C SER A 94 6.44 -2.59 -4.18
N THR A 95 6.56 -1.56 -5.01
CA THR A 95 5.76 -0.32 -5.00
C THR A 95 5.92 0.45 -6.31
N VAL A 96 4.96 1.26 -6.69
CA VAL A 96 5.13 2.24 -7.78
C VAL A 96 6.11 3.36 -7.43
N SER A 97 6.47 3.55 -6.16
CA SER A 97 7.48 4.54 -5.73
C SER A 97 8.91 4.20 -6.18
N VAL A 98 9.12 3.08 -6.87
CA VAL A 98 10.41 2.73 -7.51
C VAL A 98 10.69 3.53 -8.77
N TYR A 99 9.68 4.15 -9.37
CA TYR A 99 9.83 4.90 -10.62
C TYR A 99 10.55 6.24 -10.41
N ALA A 100 11.39 6.60 -11.37
CA ALA A 100 12.23 7.81 -11.28
C ALA A 100 11.48 9.10 -11.62
N ALA A 101 10.37 9.02 -12.36
CA ALA A 101 9.61 10.16 -12.83
C ALA A 101 8.11 9.97 -12.63
N ASP A 102 7.43 11.04 -12.23
CA ASP A 102 5.99 11.11 -11.97
C ASP A 102 5.28 12.15 -12.85
N ASP A 103 5.92 12.60 -13.92
CA ASP A 103 5.41 13.60 -14.85
C ASP A 103 4.66 13.02 -16.07
N ALA A 104 4.88 11.73 -16.38
CA ALA A 104 4.32 11.08 -17.56
C ALA A 104 3.05 10.27 -17.23
N PRO A 105 1.83 10.73 -17.61
CA PRO A 105 0.62 9.95 -17.46
C PRO A 105 0.67 8.63 -18.22
N GLY A 106 0.08 7.58 -17.64
CA GLY A 106 -0.06 6.27 -18.27
C GLY A 106 1.23 5.46 -18.39
N ALA A 107 2.30 5.87 -17.70
CA ALA A 107 3.56 5.13 -17.69
C ALA A 107 3.36 3.69 -17.16
N ASP A 108 3.92 2.72 -17.89
CA ASP A 108 3.83 1.30 -17.60
C ASP A 108 5.08 0.75 -16.87
N GLU A 109 5.21 -0.55 -16.81
CA GLU A 109 6.29 -1.26 -16.10
C GLU A 109 7.67 -1.05 -16.74
N SER A 110 7.74 -0.54 -17.96
CA SER A 110 9.00 -0.22 -18.68
C SER A 110 9.61 1.12 -18.28
N ALA A 111 8.87 1.95 -17.52
CA ALA A 111 9.34 3.26 -17.06
C ALA A 111 10.62 3.13 -16.22
N GLY A 112 11.50 4.15 -16.33
CA GLY A 112 12.77 4.20 -15.64
C GLY A 112 12.64 4.13 -14.13
N LEU A 113 13.55 3.43 -13.47
CA LEU A 113 13.59 3.30 -12.01
C LEU A 113 14.53 4.33 -11.38
N LEU A 114 14.30 4.64 -10.11
CA LEU A 114 15.23 5.37 -9.27
C LEU A 114 16.62 4.71 -9.32
N THR A 115 17.66 5.51 -9.35
CA THR A 115 19.03 5.03 -9.18
C THR A 115 19.25 4.62 -7.72
N LEU A 116 20.10 3.62 -7.50
CA LEU A 116 20.50 3.23 -6.13
C LEU A 116 21.18 4.42 -5.43
N ALA A 117 21.01 4.49 -4.11
CA ALA A 117 21.70 5.49 -3.30
C ALA A 117 23.21 5.30 -3.36
N GLY A 118 23.94 6.40 -3.50
CA GLY A 118 25.38 6.43 -3.38
C GLY A 118 25.84 6.30 -1.90
N PRO A 119 27.14 6.08 -1.67
CA PRO A 119 27.66 6.02 -0.31
C PRO A 119 27.35 7.30 0.49
N GLY A 120 26.65 7.15 1.63
CA GLY A 120 26.28 8.25 2.52
C GLY A 120 25.02 9.03 2.12
N GLU A 121 24.36 8.68 1.03
CA GLU A 121 23.04 9.21 0.68
C GLU A 121 21.92 8.49 1.44
N ASP A 122 20.84 9.21 1.74
CA ASP A 122 19.60 8.60 2.23
C ASP A 122 19.00 7.71 1.13
N GLU A 123 18.80 6.44 1.46
CA GLU A 123 18.23 5.49 0.54
C GLU A 123 16.75 5.79 0.26
N GLY A 124 16.02 6.26 1.27
CA GLY A 124 14.58 6.46 1.19
C GLY A 124 13.79 5.22 0.78
N TYR A 125 12.46 5.29 0.85
CA TYR A 125 11.60 4.12 0.61
C TYR A 125 11.69 3.56 -0.82
N GLY A 126 11.64 4.42 -1.83
CA GLY A 126 11.63 4.00 -3.25
C GLY A 126 12.94 3.31 -3.65
N ARG A 127 14.09 3.90 -3.30
CA ARG A 127 15.42 3.31 -3.58
C ARG A 127 15.64 2.00 -2.84
N ALA A 128 15.20 1.91 -1.58
CA ALA A 128 15.22 0.65 -0.82
C ALA A 128 14.45 -0.47 -1.53
N LYS A 129 13.27 -0.15 -2.09
CA LYS A 129 12.50 -1.10 -2.89
C LYS A 129 13.18 -1.45 -4.21
N VAL A 130 13.85 -0.51 -4.89
CA VAL A 130 14.68 -0.80 -6.09
C VAL A 130 15.80 -1.78 -5.75
N ARG A 131 16.52 -1.57 -4.63
CA ARG A 131 17.57 -2.49 -4.16
C ARG A 131 17.03 -3.89 -3.85
N ALA A 132 15.87 -3.96 -3.23
CA ALA A 132 15.20 -5.24 -2.97
C ALA A 132 14.78 -5.95 -4.28
N GLU A 133 14.20 -5.23 -5.26
CA GLU A 133 13.90 -5.81 -6.59
C GLU A 133 15.16 -6.34 -7.28
N ALA A 134 16.29 -5.64 -7.17
CA ALA A 134 17.55 -6.09 -7.73
C ALA A 134 18.02 -7.42 -7.11
N SER A 135 17.89 -7.58 -5.78
CA SER A 135 18.21 -8.84 -5.08
C SER A 135 17.31 -9.99 -5.54
N VAL A 136 16.00 -9.73 -5.69
CA VAL A 136 15.04 -10.73 -6.20
C VAL A 136 15.41 -11.17 -7.61
N ARG A 137 15.67 -10.21 -8.53
CA ARG A 137 16.05 -10.52 -9.91
C ARG A 137 17.36 -11.32 -10.00
N ALA A 138 18.37 -10.94 -9.21
CA ALA A 138 19.67 -11.59 -9.20
C ALA A 138 19.62 -13.04 -8.67
N GLY A 139 18.86 -13.29 -7.60
CA GLY A 139 18.83 -14.59 -6.94
C GLY A 139 17.78 -15.57 -7.48
N LEU A 140 16.72 -15.09 -8.12
CA LEU A 140 15.58 -15.92 -8.51
C LEU A 140 15.40 -16.03 -10.04
N ALA A 141 16.09 -15.19 -10.81
CA ALA A 141 16.02 -15.17 -12.28
C ALA A 141 14.56 -15.17 -12.81
N PHE A 142 14.16 -16.23 -13.52
CA PHE A 142 12.83 -16.37 -14.12
C PHE A 142 11.78 -17.01 -13.20
N ARG A 143 12.03 -17.08 -11.89
CA ARG A 143 11.12 -17.70 -10.92
C ARG A 143 10.42 -16.68 -10.02
N ALA A 144 10.45 -15.40 -10.38
CA ALA A 144 9.86 -14.35 -9.54
C ALA A 144 8.87 -13.47 -10.27
N ALA A 145 7.80 -13.12 -9.57
CA ALA A 145 6.92 -12.00 -9.86
C ALA A 145 7.26 -10.81 -8.96
N ILE A 146 7.34 -9.63 -9.52
CA ILE A 146 7.48 -8.37 -8.80
C ILE A 146 6.18 -7.58 -8.99
N VAL A 147 5.41 -7.49 -7.93
CA VAL A 147 4.15 -6.74 -7.91
C VAL A 147 4.42 -5.35 -7.35
N ARG A 148 4.12 -4.30 -8.12
CA ARG A 148 4.27 -2.89 -7.74
C ARG A 148 2.91 -2.29 -7.44
N PRO A 149 2.40 -2.38 -6.21
CA PRO A 149 1.16 -1.72 -5.85
C PRO A 149 1.33 -0.20 -5.80
N GLY A 150 0.21 0.51 -6.05
CA GLY A 150 0.03 1.90 -5.70
C GLY A 150 -0.33 2.06 -4.22
N LEU A 151 -1.20 3.04 -3.92
CA LEU A 151 -1.72 3.19 -2.57
C LEU A 151 -2.69 2.05 -2.24
N ILE A 152 -2.26 1.18 -1.33
CA ILE A 152 -3.10 0.09 -0.81
C ILE A 152 -4.05 0.67 0.23
N VAL A 153 -5.35 0.37 0.12
CA VAL A 153 -6.40 0.95 0.95
C VAL A 153 -7.40 -0.12 1.41
N GLY A 154 -8.24 0.21 2.39
CA GLY A 154 -9.32 -0.67 2.83
C GLY A 154 -9.35 -0.87 4.34
N PRO A 155 -10.24 -1.76 4.84
CA PRO A 155 -10.39 -2.00 6.27
C PRO A 155 -9.10 -2.45 6.95
N GLY A 156 -8.78 -1.83 8.08
CA GLY A 156 -7.58 -2.13 8.85
C GLY A 156 -6.31 -1.47 8.35
N ASP A 157 -6.38 -0.53 7.37
CA ASP A 157 -5.21 0.23 6.91
C ASP A 157 -4.48 0.88 8.10
N PRO A 158 -3.21 0.49 8.33
CA PRO A 158 -2.43 1.05 9.44
C PRO A 158 -1.90 2.45 9.15
N THR A 159 -2.03 2.95 7.92
CA THR A 159 -1.43 4.23 7.51
C THR A 159 -2.32 5.43 7.75
N ASP A 160 -3.62 5.20 7.96
CA ASP A 160 -4.68 6.19 8.18
C ASP A 160 -4.89 7.20 7.03
N ARG A 161 -4.21 7.03 5.88
CA ARG A 161 -4.25 8.02 4.80
C ARG A 161 -5.59 8.08 4.08
N PHE A 162 -6.03 6.97 3.51
CA PHE A 162 -7.27 6.92 2.73
C PHE A 162 -8.51 7.03 3.64
N GLY A 163 -8.49 6.32 4.76
CA GLY A 163 -9.58 6.32 5.75
C GLY A 163 -9.82 7.69 6.39
N TYR A 164 -8.81 8.58 6.39
CA TYR A 164 -8.95 9.94 6.88
C TYR A 164 -10.15 10.67 6.23
N TRP A 165 -10.26 10.63 4.91
CA TRP A 165 -11.27 11.43 4.21
C TRP A 165 -12.70 10.98 4.51
N VAL A 166 -13.01 9.69 4.35
CA VAL A 166 -14.37 9.21 4.63
C VAL A 166 -14.70 9.29 6.13
N GLY A 167 -13.71 9.08 7.00
CA GLY A 167 -13.83 9.26 8.45
C GLY A 167 -14.02 10.73 8.84
N ARG A 168 -13.27 11.65 8.21
CA ARG A 168 -13.38 13.09 8.44
C ARG A 168 -14.74 13.62 8.05
N PHE A 169 -15.25 13.26 6.88
CA PHE A 169 -16.58 13.65 6.45
C PHE A 169 -17.67 13.10 7.37
N ALA A 170 -17.53 11.87 7.84
CA ALA A 170 -18.48 11.30 8.80
C ALA A 170 -18.43 11.98 10.17
N LEU A 171 -17.24 12.38 10.64
CA LEU A 171 -17.06 13.10 11.90
C LEU A 171 -17.62 14.52 11.84
N ALA A 172 -17.37 15.22 10.74
CA ALA A 172 -17.81 16.60 10.54
C ALA A 172 -19.33 16.71 10.37
N ALA A 173 -19.96 15.71 9.76
CA ALA A 173 -21.40 15.66 9.52
C ALA A 173 -21.96 16.88 8.77
N THR A 174 -22.34 17.95 9.47
CA THR A 174 -22.88 19.20 8.89
C THR A 174 -21.88 20.35 8.93
N ASP A 175 -20.74 20.17 9.59
CA ASP A 175 -19.73 21.21 9.71
C ASP A 175 -18.82 21.24 8.47
N ASP A 176 -18.13 22.35 8.28
CA ASP A 176 -17.19 22.52 7.18
C ASP A 176 -15.96 21.62 7.34
N VAL A 177 -15.38 21.23 6.20
CA VAL A 177 -14.14 20.42 6.13
C VAL A 177 -13.12 21.14 5.25
N LEU A 178 -11.89 21.24 5.75
CA LEU A 178 -10.76 21.77 4.99
C LEU A 178 -10.27 20.72 3.99
N VAL A 179 -10.12 21.13 2.73
CA VAL A 179 -9.60 20.27 1.65
C VAL A 179 -8.52 21.02 0.87
N PRO A 180 -7.55 20.33 0.26
CA PRO A 180 -6.66 20.99 -0.69
C PRO A 180 -7.40 21.31 -1.98
N GLU A 181 -6.87 22.22 -2.78
CA GLU A 181 -7.32 22.36 -4.18
C GLU A 181 -7.20 21.03 -4.92
N THR A 182 -8.22 20.70 -5.72
CA THR A 182 -8.35 19.38 -6.37
C THR A 182 -8.03 19.38 -7.86
N VAL A 183 -7.80 20.56 -8.46
CA VAL A 183 -7.54 20.69 -9.89
C VAL A 183 -6.25 19.96 -10.26
N ASP A 184 -6.31 19.13 -11.30
CA ASP A 184 -5.19 18.31 -11.79
C ASP A 184 -4.53 17.41 -10.74
N ARG A 185 -5.29 17.01 -9.73
CA ARG A 185 -4.87 16.10 -8.66
C ARG A 185 -5.76 14.88 -8.58
N GLY A 186 -5.15 13.77 -8.23
CA GLY A 186 -5.87 12.51 -8.16
C GLY A 186 -5.18 11.49 -7.26
N ALA A 187 -5.83 10.35 -7.17
CA ALA A 187 -5.34 9.18 -6.48
C ALA A 187 -5.52 7.93 -7.35
N GLN A 188 -4.67 6.96 -7.11
CA GLN A 188 -4.77 5.64 -7.74
C GLN A 188 -4.64 4.60 -6.63
N VAL A 189 -5.77 4.06 -6.21
CA VAL A 189 -5.87 3.19 -5.03
C VAL A 189 -6.18 1.77 -5.43
N ILE A 190 -5.65 0.80 -4.67
CA ILE A 190 -6.02 -0.61 -4.80
C ILE A 190 -6.51 -1.14 -3.45
N ASP A 191 -7.68 -1.79 -3.42
CA ASP A 191 -8.17 -2.41 -2.21
C ASP A 191 -7.27 -3.58 -1.79
N VAL A 192 -6.99 -3.67 -0.49
CA VAL A 192 -6.11 -4.70 0.08
C VAL A 192 -6.54 -6.13 -0.24
N ASP A 193 -7.85 -6.38 -0.30
CA ASP A 193 -8.37 -7.71 -0.62
C ASP A 193 -8.25 -8.02 -2.12
N ASP A 194 -8.44 -7.03 -3.01
CA ASP A 194 -8.23 -7.21 -4.44
C ASP A 194 -6.75 -7.50 -4.74
N LEU A 195 -5.84 -6.78 -4.08
CA LEU A 195 -4.41 -7.03 -4.17
C LEU A 195 -4.04 -8.43 -3.63
N ALA A 196 -4.60 -8.84 -2.50
CA ALA A 196 -4.33 -10.15 -1.91
C ALA A 196 -4.80 -11.30 -2.82
N VAL A 197 -5.98 -11.16 -3.44
CA VAL A 197 -6.51 -12.11 -4.44
C VAL A 197 -5.58 -12.18 -5.66
N PHE A 198 -5.12 -11.03 -6.16
CA PHE A 198 -4.22 -10.98 -7.31
C PHE A 198 -2.87 -11.64 -7.01
N VAL A 199 -2.25 -11.33 -5.86
CA VAL A 199 -0.99 -11.94 -5.43
C VAL A 199 -1.12 -13.48 -5.34
N GLN A 200 -2.22 -13.96 -4.76
CA GLN A 200 -2.48 -15.40 -4.70
C GLN A 200 -2.64 -16.02 -6.10
N ALA A 201 -3.32 -15.34 -7.03
CA ALA A 201 -3.48 -15.83 -8.40
C ALA A 201 -2.14 -15.88 -9.16
N VAL A 202 -1.31 -14.84 -9.03
CA VAL A 202 0.04 -14.75 -9.61
C VAL A 202 0.92 -15.91 -9.14
N GLY A 203 0.95 -16.18 -7.84
CA GLY A 203 1.72 -17.30 -7.26
C GLY A 203 1.19 -18.67 -7.70
N ARG A 204 -0.13 -18.86 -7.75
CA ARG A 204 -0.75 -20.11 -8.20
C ARG A 204 -0.41 -20.44 -9.65
N GLU A 205 -0.46 -19.45 -10.53
CA GLU A 205 -0.12 -19.59 -11.96
C GLU A 205 1.40 -19.57 -12.20
N LYS A 206 2.21 -19.29 -11.16
CA LYS A 206 3.67 -19.10 -11.25
C LYS A 206 4.07 -18.11 -12.34
N TRP A 207 3.26 -17.06 -12.47
CA TRP A 207 3.56 -15.99 -13.42
C TRP A 207 4.80 -15.23 -13.01
N THR A 208 5.65 -14.91 -13.96
CA THR A 208 6.93 -14.22 -13.71
C THR A 208 7.01 -12.93 -14.52
N GLY A 209 7.58 -11.91 -13.92
CA GLY A 209 7.68 -10.59 -14.53
C GLY A 209 7.45 -9.47 -13.53
N VAL A 210 7.16 -8.28 -14.03
CA VAL A 210 6.84 -7.10 -13.24
C VAL A 210 5.44 -6.64 -13.61
N VAL A 211 4.64 -6.23 -12.63
CA VAL A 211 3.28 -5.73 -12.86
C VAL A 211 2.93 -4.59 -11.91
N ASN A 212 2.35 -3.51 -12.47
CA ASN A 212 1.76 -2.43 -11.68
C ASN A 212 0.38 -2.85 -11.17
N ALA A 213 0.28 -3.19 -9.90
CA ALA A 213 -0.98 -3.52 -9.25
C ALA A 213 -1.62 -2.25 -8.69
N VAL A 214 -2.21 -1.46 -9.57
CA VAL A 214 -2.81 -0.16 -9.25
C VAL A 214 -4.27 -0.10 -9.72
N GLY A 215 -5.08 0.71 -9.02
CA GLY A 215 -6.46 0.93 -9.40
C GLY A 215 -6.63 1.80 -10.64
N ASP A 216 -7.86 2.16 -10.95
CA ASP A 216 -8.12 3.17 -11.96
C ASP A 216 -7.83 4.56 -11.39
N PRO A 217 -7.28 5.48 -12.20
CA PRO A 217 -7.10 6.86 -11.79
C PRO A 217 -8.44 7.53 -11.41
N VAL A 218 -8.43 8.28 -10.33
CA VAL A 218 -9.59 9.07 -9.89
C VAL A 218 -9.14 10.46 -9.47
N GLY A 219 -9.81 11.50 -9.98
CA GLY A 219 -9.58 12.87 -9.53
C GLY A 219 -9.95 13.03 -8.05
N LEU A 220 -9.24 13.89 -7.31
CA LEU A 220 -9.56 14.13 -5.89
C LEU A 220 -10.95 14.73 -5.69
N ASP A 221 -11.42 15.56 -6.62
CA ASP A 221 -12.78 16.11 -6.62
C ASP A 221 -13.85 15.01 -6.60
N ARG A 222 -13.71 14.01 -7.47
CA ARG A 222 -14.61 12.86 -7.52
C ARG A 222 -14.47 11.97 -6.30
N LEU A 223 -13.25 11.72 -5.83
CA LEU A 223 -13.01 10.92 -4.63
C LEU A 223 -13.67 11.56 -3.41
N PHE A 224 -13.50 12.87 -3.22
CA PHE A 224 -14.12 13.60 -2.12
C PHE A 224 -15.65 13.64 -2.26
N ALA A 225 -16.20 13.83 -3.47
CA ALA A 225 -17.64 13.80 -3.69
C ALA A 225 -18.24 12.42 -3.32
N GLU A 226 -17.62 11.31 -3.72
CA GLU A 226 -18.07 9.97 -3.34
C GLU A 226 -17.94 9.72 -1.83
N ALA A 227 -16.81 10.09 -1.23
CA ALA A 227 -16.59 9.93 0.22
C ALA A 227 -17.58 10.72 1.06
N ARG A 228 -17.90 11.98 0.65
CA ARG A 228 -18.94 12.80 1.27
C ARG A 228 -20.31 12.15 1.21
N ALA A 229 -20.70 11.69 0.02
CA ALA A 229 -22.01 11.06 -0.18
C ALA A 229 -22.18 9.83 0.71
N ILE A 230 -21.14 8.98 0.82
CA ILE A 230 -21.13 7.77 1.65
C ILE A 230 -21.16 8.12 3.14
N ALA A 231 -20.40 9.14 3.54
CA ALA A 231 -20.35 9.61 4.93
C ALA A 231 -21.64 10.31 5.38
N GLY A 232 -22.44 10.81 4.44
CA GLY A 232 -23.63 11.63 4.71
C GLY A 232 -23.28 13.08 5.10
N HIS A 233 -22.10 13.57 4.67
CA HIS A 233 -21.64 14.92 4.99
C HIS A 233 -22.36 15.97 4.15
N SER A 234 -22.83 17.07 4.78
CA SER A 234 -23.57 18.16 4.14
C SER A 234 -22.96 19.55 4.34
N GLY A 235 -21.89 19.69 5.15
CA GLY A 235 -21.16 20.95 5.32
C GLY A 235 -20.42 21.39 4.04
N ALA A 236 -19.85 22.58 4.03
CA ALA A 236 -19.04 23.07 2.92
C ALA A 236 -17.67 22.36 2.85
N LEU A 237 -17.09 22.31 1.64
CA LEU A 237 -15.68 22.04 1.47
C LEU A 237 -14.96 23.37 1.32
N VAL A 238 -14.08 23.69 2.25
CA VAL A 238 -13.25 24.90 2.21
C VAL A 238 -11.92 24.50 1.58
N ALA A 239 -11.73 24.89 0.33
CA ALA A 239 -10.50 24.60 -0.40
C ALA A 239 -9.44 25.63 -0.02
N ALA A 240 -8.20 25.15 0.21
CA ALA A 240 -7.03 25.98 0.39
C ALA A 240 -5.98 25.61 -0.67
N ASP A 241 -5.25 26.61 -1.17
CA ASP A 241 -4.15 26.42 -2.10
C ASP A 241 -2.89 25.87 -1.38
N ASP A 242 -1.89 25.45 -2.17
CA ASP A 242 -0.68 24.84 -1.65
C ASP A 242 0.12 25.81 -0.79
N ASP A 243 0.28 27.05 -1.24
CA ASP A 243 1.09 28.06 -0.53
C ASP A 243 0.48 28.32 0.86
N TRP A 244 -0.84 28.48 0.92
CA TRP A 244 -1.53 28.69 2.20
C TRP A 244 -1.39 27.49 3.14
N LEU A 245 -1.55 26.27 2.63
CA LEU A 245 -1.40 25.05 3.43
C LEU A 245 0.02 24.88 3.97
N GLU A 246 1.04 25.16 3.16
CA GLU A 246 2.44 25.11 3.57
C GLU A 246 2.77 26.19 4.60
N GLU A 247 2.28 27.43 4.43
CA GLU A 247 2.44 28.52 5.40
C GLU A 247 1.84 28.21 6.78
N HIS A 248 0.83 27.29 6.80
CA HIS A 248 0.18 26.83 8.04
C HIS A 248 0.71 25.49 8.54
N ASP A 249 1.91 25.06 8.11
CA ASP A 249 2.56 23.82 8.52
C ASP A 249 1.70 22.55 8.25
N VAL A 250 0.90 22.53 7.19
CA VAL A 250 0.17 21.35 6.76
C VAL A 250 1.03 20.55 5.80
N ALA A 251 1.36 19.32 6.16
CA ALA A 251 2.23 18.45 5.36
C ALA A 251 1.46 17.75 4.24
N TYR A 252 2.16 17.46 3.15
CA TYR A 252 1.68 16.58 2.09
C TYR A 252 1.60 15.13 2.56
N TRP A 253 0.64 14.38 2.03
CA TRP A 253 0.58 12.93 1.97
C TRP A 253 0.44 12.17 3.29
N MET A 254 1.22 12.48 4.32
CA MET A 254 1.25 11.74 5.59
C MET A 254 1.77 12.58 6.75
N GLY A 255 1.59 12.05 7.96
CA GLY A 255 1.99 12.71 9.20
C GLY A 255 0.80 13.26 9.97
N THR A 256 0.99 13.55 11.24
CA THR A 256 -0.07 13.95 12.18
C THR A 256 -0.66 15.34 11.91
N ARG A 257 -0.02 16.15 11.08
CA ARG A 257 -0.51 17.45 10.62
C ARG A 257 -0.40 17.50 9.10
N SER A 258 -1.24 16.71 8.43
CA SER A 258 -1.20 16.57 6.97
C SER A 258 -2.60 16.56 6.37
N LEU A 259 -2.69 16.75 5.05
CA LEU A 259 -3.85 16.38 4.27
C LEU A 259 -3.47 15.15 3.42
N PRO A 260 -3.95 13.94 3.79
CA PRO A 260 -3.65 12.72 3.05
C PRO A 260 -4.11 12.80 1.60
N LEU A 261 -3.39 12.15 0.69
CA LEU A 261 -3.59 12.13 -0.76
C LEU A 261 -3.31 13.47 -1.47
N TRP A 262 -3.08 14.54 -0.73
CA TRP A 262 -2.62 15.81 -1.28
C TRP A 262 -1.12 15.68 -1.62
N LEU A 263 -0.77 16.01 -2.85
CA LEU A 263 0.60 15.99 -3.38
C LEU A 263 0.89 17.32 -4.08
N PRO A 264 2.18 17.72 -4.18
CA PRO A 264 2.56 18.86 -4.98
C PRO A 264 1.99 18.79 -6.41
N GLY A 265 1.71 19.93 -7.01
CA GLY A 265 1.30 19.99 -8.42
C GLY A 265 2.35 19.40 -9.35
N GLY A 266 1.96 19.04 -10.59
CA GLY A 266 2.89 18.59 -11.64
C GLY A 266 3.32 17.12 -11.55
N MET A 267 2.62 16.28 -10.78
CA MET A 267 2.90 14.85 -10.63
C MET A 267 1.79 13.94 -11.20
N PRO A 268 1.30 14.16 -12.43
CA PRO A 268 0.18 13.38 -12.96
C PRO A 268 0.52 11.89 -13.12
N GLY A 269 1.74 11.54 -13.40
CA GLY A 269 2.20 10.16 -13.54
C GLY A 269 2.15 9.38 -12.23
N PHE A 270 2.18 10.05 -11.06
CA PHE A 270 2.11 9.37 -9.78
C PHE A 270 0.78 8.66 -9.55
N TRP A 271 -0.32 9.23 -10.04
CA TRP A 271 -1.67 8.70 -9.85
C TRP A 271 -2.36 8.23 -11.14
N THR A 272 -1.57 8.07 -12.23
CA THR A 272 -2.09 7.60 -13.53
C THR A 272 -1.23 6.49 -14.14
N ARG A 273 -0.54 5.69 -13.33
CA ARG A 273 0.23 4.53 -13.81
C ARG A 273 -0.67 3.55 -14.55
N SER A 274 -0.15 2.95 -15.62
CA SER A 274 -0.88 1.93 -16.38
C SER A 274 -1.17 0.70 -15.51
N ASN A 275 -2.42 0.26 -15.50
CA ASN A 275 -2.86 -1.02 -14.91
C ASN A 275 -3.27 -2.05 -15.96
N VAL A 276 -2.89 -1.83 -17.20
CA VAL A 276 -3.28 -2.69 -18.33
C VAL A 276 -2.80 -4.13 -18.10
N LEU A 277 -1.54 -4.31 -17.71
CA LEU A 277 -1.00 -5.64 -17.45
C LEU A 277 -1.67 -6.32 -16.25
N TYR A 278 -1.96 -5.58 -15.18
CA TYR A 278 -2.73 -6.09 -14.04
C TYR A 278 -4.07 -6.69 -14.48
N ARG A 279 -4.82 -5.95 -15.31
CA ARG A 279 -6.12 -6.41 -15.82
C ARG A 279 -5.97 -7.58 -16.78
N LEU A 280 -4.97 -7.59 -17.66
CA LEU A 280 -4.68 -8.70 -18.58
C LEU A 280 -4.35 -10.01 -17.82
N LEU A 281 -3.73 -9.90 -16.66
CA LEU A 281 -3.43 -11.02 -15.77
C LEU A 281 -4.62 -11.44 -14.89
N GLY A 282 -5.80 -10.89 -15.14
CA GLY A 282 -7.02 -11.22 -14.41
C GLY A 282 -7.20 -10.44 -13.09
N GLY A 283 -6.44 -9.38 -12.90
CA GLY A 283 -6.60 -8.49 -11.75
C GLY A 283 -7.99 -7.84 -11.75
N HIS A 284 -8.70 -7.99 -10.65
CA HIS A 284 -10.01 -7.38 -10.42
C HIS A 284 -9.84 -6.09 -9.60
N LEU A 285 -10.64 -5.09 -9.90
CA LEU A 285 -10.75 -3.87 -9.11
C LEU A 285 -12.22 -3.67 -8.72
N ARG A 286 -12.52 -3.70 -7.45
CA ARG A 286 -13.84 -3.36 -6.95
C ARG A 286 -14.15 -1.89 -7.20
N PRO A 287 -15.43 -1.49 -7.30
CA PRO A 287 -15.79 -0.10 -7.39
C PRO A 287 -15.25 0.72 -6.20
N LEU A 288 -14.72 1.93 -6.47
CA LEU A 288 -14.23 2.85 -5.43
C LEU A 288 -15.22 3.04 -4.29
N ARG A 289 -16.51 3.15 -4.64
CA ARG A 289 -17.60 3.28 -3.69
C ARG A 289 -17.63 2.16 -2.66
N GLU A 290 -17.47 0.91 -3.08
CA GLU A 290 -17.46 -0.24 -2.18
C GLU A 290 -16.27 -0.20 -1.23
N THR A 291 -15.07 0.15 -1.72
CA THR A 291 -13.89 0.34 -0.87
C THR A 291 -14.11 1.45 0.16
N LEU A 292 -14.70 2.59 -0.23
CA LEU A 292 -15.02 3.69 0.67
C LEU A 292 -16.06 3.27 1.75
N GLU A 293 -17.12 2.56 1.37
CA GLU A 293 -18.15 2.06 2.30
C GLU A 293 -17.55 1.11 3.34
N ARG A 294 -16.72 0.17 2.90
CA ARG A 294 -16.00 -0.77 3.79
C ARG A 294 -15.03 -0.03 4.71
N THR A 295 -14.28 0.93 4.17
CA THR A 295 -13.34 1.74 4.94
C THR A 295 -14.08 2.58 5.98
N LEU A 296 -15.23 3.20 5.64
CA LEU A 296 -16.05 3.92 6.62
C LEU A 296 -16.55 3.02 7.74
N GLY A 297 -16.95 1.78 7.42
CA GLY A 297 -17.33 0.79 8.43
C GLY A 297 -16.22 0.51 9.44
N ASP A 298 -15.01 0.32 8.96
CA ASP A 298 -13.81 0.14 9.78
C ASP A 298 -13.48 1.39 10.61
N GLU A 299 -13.50 2.58 9.99
CA GLU A 299 -13.24 3.84 10.68
C GLU A 299 -14.24 4.12 11.81
N ARG A 300 -15.52 3.80 11.60
CA ARG A 300 -16.53 3.89 12.66
C ARG A 300 -16.29 2.91 13.81
N ALA A 301 -15.87 1.69 13.49
CA ALA A 301 -15.56 0.67 14.50
C ALA A 301 -14.32 1.05 15.32
N ARG A 302 -13.31 1.67 14.68
CA ARG A 302 -12.08 2.14 15.34
C ARG A 302 -12.26 3.46 16.08
N GLY A 303 -13.32 4.22 15.80
CA GLY A 303 -13.59 5.54 16.35
C GLY A 303 -13.16 6.67 15.41
N LEU A 304 -14.14 7.51 15.01
CA LEU A 304 -13.90 8.58 14.02
C LEU A 304 -12.95 9.67 14.52
N ASP A 305 -12.97 9.97 15.83
CA ASP A 305 -12.14 11.00 16.47
C ASP A 305 -10.91 10.44 17.19
N ARG A 306 -10.44 9.27 16.78
CA ARG A 306 -9.22 8.66 17.32
C ARG A 306 -7.97 9.40 16.87
N GLU A 307 -6.88 9.24 17.60
CA GLU A 307 -5.56 9.63 17.15
C GLU A 307 -5.18 8.86 15.88
N ARG A 308 -4.58 9.55 14.90
CA ARG A 308 -4.23 9.02 13.57
C ARG A 308 -2.75 9.23 13.27
N LEU A 309 -2.20 8.37 12.43
CA LEU A 309 -0.84 8.52 11.90
C LEU A 309 -0.81 9.51 10.72
N ALA A 310 -1.94 9.80 10.10
CA ALA A 310 -2.05 10.77 9.01
C ALA A 310 -3.35 11.55 9.10
N GLY A 311 -3.28 12.84 8.78
CA GLY A 311 -4.41 13.75 8.78
C GLY A 311 -4.36 14.79 9.90
N LEU A 312 -5.14 15.85 9.75
CA LEU A 312 -5.33 16.86 10.79
C LEU A 312 -6.17 16.28 11.95
N THR A 313 -5.91 16.70 13.16
CA THR A 313 -6.90 16.53 14.24
C THR A 313 -8.11 17.41 14.00
N ARG A 314 -9.27 17.10 14.59
CA ARG A 314 -10.44 17.99 14.43
C ARG A 314 -10.22 19.39 15.02
N PRO A 315 -9.59 19.57 16.19
CA PRO A 315 -9.23 20.89 16.70
C PRO A 315 -8.29 21.68 15.75
N ASP A 316 -7.25 21.06 15.18
CA ASP A 316 -6.36 21.72 14.23
C ASP A 316 -7.11 22.19 12.97
N GLU A 317 -7.96 21.30 12.41
CA GLU A 317 -8.77 21.64 11.24
C GLU A 317 -9.72 22.82 11.51
N LEU A 318 -10.40 22.84 12.67
CA LEU A 318 -11.29 23.93 13.04
C LEU A 318 -10.54 25.26 13.23
N ALA A 319 -9.32 25.23 13.77
CA ALA A 319 -8.47 26.41 13.87
C ALA A 319 -8.12 26.96 12.48
N LEU A 320 -7.68 26.09 11.56
CA LEU A 320 -7.36 26.45 10.17
C LEU A 320 -8.60 26.98 9.41
N LEU A 321 -9.76 26.35 9.55
CA LEU A 321 -11.00 26.83 8.96
C LEU A 321 -11.37 28.23 9.45
N GLY A 322 -11.17 28.52 10.74
CA GLY A 322 -11.38 29.87 11.31
C GLY A 322 -10.40 30.91 10.77
N GLU A 323 -9.25 30.52 10.25
CA GLU A 323 -8.28 31.40 9.59
C GLU A 323 -8.58 31.58 8.10
N ALA A 324 -8.93 30.51 7.40
CA ALA A 324 -9.26 30.54 5.97
C ALA A 324 -10.53 31.34 5.63
N GLN A 325 -11.42 31.56 6.59
CA GLN A 325 -12.66 32.32 6.42
C GLN A 325 -12.55 33.80 6.78
N ARG A 326 -11.35 34.28 7.19
CA ARG A 326 -11.08 35.69 7.51
C ARG A 326 -10.47 36.44 6.34
#